data_e2423d4bcc44cb3309aef9068865d717
#
_entry.id   e2423d4bcc44cb3309aef9068865d717
#
_cell.length_a   1.000
_cell.length_b   1.000
_cell.length_c   1.000
_cell.angle_alpha   90.00
_cell.angle_beta   90.00
_cell.angle_gamma   90.00
#
_symmetry.space_group_name_H-M   'P 1'
#
loop_
_entity.id
_entity.type
_entity.pdbx_description
1 polymer ?
#
loop_
_entity_poly.entity_id
_entity_poly.type
_entity_poly.pdbx_seq_one_letter_code
_entity_poly.pdbx_strand_id
1 'polypeptide(L)'
;MMFIEAPALAAQAAAEGVGGATTAANLAAAAAPMGAVVPQGGEEVSAMLMSAIMAHGAQFLAVGAVGVAQREAFSATVATSAATVTAMEVVGQGLMAL
;
A
#
# COMPACT_ATOMS: atom_id res chain seq x y z
N MET A 1 6.98 20.79 -25.19
CA MET A 1 8.10 20.40 -24.30
C MET A 1 7.52 19.86 -23.00
N MET A 2 8.05 18.76 -22.49
CA MET A 2 7.61 18.16 -21.24
C MET A 2 8.62 18.47 -20.14
N PHE A 3 8.14 18.91 -18.98
CA PHE A 3 8.97 19.12 -17.80
C PHE A 3 8.71 18.03 -16.78
N ILE A 4 9.77 17.42 -16.27
CA ILE A 4 9.70 16.40 -15.23
C ILE A 4 10.55 16.87 -14.05
N GLU A 5 9.92 16.96 -12.88
CA GLU A 5 10.61 17.38 -11.66
C GLU A 5 10.92 16.16 -10.79
N ALA A 6 12.18 15.72 -10.81
CA ALA A 6 12.63 14.58 -10.02
C ALA A 6 12.35 14.74 -8.50
N PRO A 7 12.53 15.92 -7.87
CA PRO A 7 12.17 16.11 -6.47
C PRO A 7 10.68 15.88 -6.19
N ALA A 8 9.79 16.26 -7.11
CA ALA A 8 8.36 16.02 -6.98
C ALA A 8 8.03 14.52 -7.04
N LEU A 9 8.69 13.77 -7.93
CA LEU A 9 8.56 12.30 -7.99
C LEU A 9 9.07 11.63 -6.71
N ALA A 10 10.20 12.08 -6.17
CA ALA A 10 10.73 11.57 -4.91
C ALA A 10 9.77 11.84 -3.74
N ALA A 11 9.15 13.02 -3.69
CA ALA A 11 8.13 13.37 -2.70
C ALA A 11 6.88 12.50 -2.86
N GLN A 12 6.47 12.20 -4.09
CA GLN A 12 5.37 11.27 -4.38
C GLN A 12 5.68 9.86 -3.83
N ALA A 13 6.89 9.37 -4.08
CA ALA A 13 7.31 8.07 -3.57
C ALA A 13 7.24 8.02 -2.03
N ALA A 14 7.72 9.06 -1.36
CA ALA A 14 7.66 9.17 0.10
C ALA A 14 6.21 9.19 0.60
N ALA A 15 5.33 9.94 -0.05
CA ALA A 15 3.91 10.02 0.29
C ALA A 15 3.21 8.67 0.13
N GLU A 16 3.51 7.93 -0.93
CA GLU A 16 2.99 6.57 -1.14
C GLU A 16 3.48 5.60 -0.06
N GLY A 17 4.73 5.70 0.34
CA GLY A 17 5.28 4.90 1.44
C GLY A 17 4.56 5.17 2.76
N VAL A 18 4.33 6.43 3.11
CA VAL A 18 3.57 6.83 4.31
C VAL A 18 2.13 6.32 4.24
N GLY A 19 1.49 6.46 3.08
CA GLY A 19 0.12 5.98 2.86
C GLY A 19 0.03 4.45 3.00
N GLY A 20 1.02 3.71 2.50
CA GLY A 20 1.12 2.27 2.66
C GLY A 20 1.24 1.86 4.13
N ALA A 21 2.11 2.53 4.89
CA ALA A 21 2.28 2.31 6.32
C ALA A 21 1.00 2.60 7.11
N THR A 22 0.29 3.68 6.78
CA THR A 22 -0.99 4.04 7.39
C THR A 22 -2.04 2.96 7.13
N THR A 23 -2.15 2.47 5.89
CA THR A 23 -3.07 1.40 5.52
C THR A 23 -2.74 0.11 6.29
N ALA A 24 -1.46 -0.26 6.36
CA ALA A 24 -1.01 -1.43 7.11
C ALA A 24 -1.39 -1.32 8.60
N ALA A 25 -1.19 -0.16 9.22
CA ALA A 25 -1.56 0.09 10.61
C ALA A 25 -3.08 -0.03 10.82
N ASN A 26 -3.89 0.50 9.91
CA ASN A 26 -5.35 0.40 9.97
C ASN A 26 -5.83 -1.05 9.84
N LEU A 27 -5.22 -1.85 8.95
CA LEU A 27 -5.53 -3.28 8.82
C LEU A 27 -5.14 -4.04 10.09
N ALA A 28 -3.97 -3.75 10.66
CA ALA A 28 -3.53 -4.37 11.91
C ALA A 28 -4.49 -4.04 13.07
N ALA A 29 -4.96 -2.80 13.16
CA ALA A 29 -5.92 -2.37 14.17
C ALA A 29 -7.29 -3.06 14.00
N ALA A 30 -7.70 -3.34 12.77
CA ALA A 30 -8.96 -4.00 12.45
C ALA A 30 -8.92 -5.53 12.70
N ALA A 31 -7.73 -6.14 12.73
CA ALA A 31 -7.58 -7.59 12.81
C ALA A 31 -8.20 -8.18 14.10
N ALA A 32 -7.96 -7.57 15.26
CA ALA A 32 -8.45 -8.06 16.54
C ALA A 32 -9.99 -8.08 16.61
N PRO A 33 -10.72 -6.97 16.35
CA PRO A 33 -12.17 -7.01 16.35
C PRO A 33 -12.78 -7.92 15.28
N MET A 34 -12.13 -8.07 14.12
CA MET A 34 -12.59 -8.97 13.07
C MET A 34 -12.46 -10.44 13.45
N GLY A 35 -11.47 -10.79 14.29
CA GLY A 35 -11.27 -12.14 14.79
C GLY A 35 -12.01 -12.45 16.09
N ALA A 36 -12.62 -11.45 16.72
CA ALA A 36 -13.28 -11.57 18.03
C ALA A 36 -14.82 -11.57 17.93
N VAL A 37 -15.36 -11.99 16.79
CA VAL A 37 -16.82 -12.05 16.59
C VAL A 37 -17.39 -13.17 17.44
N VAL A 38 -18.44 -12.85 18.21
CA VAL A 38 -19.17 -13.83 19.02
C VAL A 38 -20.52 -14.13 18.40
N PRO A 39 -21.07 -15.37 18.57
CA PRO A 39 -22.38 -15.70 18.04
C PRO A 39 -23.46 -14.92 18.78
N GLN A 40 -24.50 -14.52 18.05
CA GLN A 40 -25.64 -13.76 18.58
C GLN A 40 -26.51 -14.58 19.51
N GLY A 41 -26.50 -15.92 19.38
CA GLY A 41 -27.24 -16.85 20.18
C GLY A 41 -26.53 -18.20 20.32
N GLY A 42 -27.11 -19.11 21.06
CA GLY A 42 -26.55 -20.45 21.30
C GLY A 42 -26.93 -21.50 20.26
N GLU A 43 -27.67 -21.11 19.21
CA GLU A 43 -28.07 -22.04 18.16
C GLU A 43 -27.04 -22.17 17.05
N GLU A 44 -27.14 -23.25 16.29
CA GLU A 44 -26.21 -23.62 15.24
C GLU A 44 -26.09 -22.57 14.14
N VAL A 45 -27.19 -21.90 13.77
CA VAL A 45 -27.21 -20.87 12.72
C VAL A 45 -26.36 -19.66 13.11
N SER A 46 -26.43 -19.23 14.38
CA SER A 46 -25.59 -18.13 14.88
C SER A 46 -24.11 -18.49 14.86
N ALA A 47 -23.78 -19.74 15.21
CA ALA A 47 -22.41 -20.24 15.14
C ALA A 47 -21.89 -20.28 13.69
N MET A 48 -22.70 -20.71 12.75
CA MET A 48 -22.35 -20.71 11.31
C MET A 48 -22.16 -19.30 10.76
N LEU A 49 -23.01 -18.36 11.17
CA LEU A 49 -22.87 -16.95 10.76
C LEU A 49 -21.58 -16.37 11.30
N MET A 50 -21.24 -16.60 12.56
CA MET A 50 -19.98 -16.18 13.17
C MET A 50 -18.78 -16.71 12.35
N SER A 51 -18.78 -18.00 12.02
CA SER A 51 -17.70 -18.61 11.24
C SER A 51 -17.58 -17.97 9.85
N ALA A 52 -18.69 -17.68 9.19
CA ALA A 52 -18.69 -17.03 7.88
C ALA A 52 -18.15 -15.59 7.95
N ILE A 53 -18.52 -14.84 8.98
CA ILE A 53 -18.03 -13.47 9.19
C ILE A 53 -16.52 -13.48 9.45
N MET A 54 -16.04 -14.38 10.28
CA MET A 54 -14.61 -14.50 10.59
C MET A 54 -13.80 -14.91 9.36
N ALA A 55 -14.30 -15.86 8.55
CA ALA A 55 -13.66 -16.25 7.31
C ALA A 55 -13.58 -15.10 6.31
N HIS A 56 -14.66 -14.33 6.19
CA HIS A 56 -14.68 -13.15 5.34
C HIS A 56 -13.69 -12.08 5.82
N GLY A 57 -13.64 -11.85 7.12
CA GLY A 57 -12.67 -10.93 7.73
C GLY A 57 -11.22 -11.33 7.46
N ALA A 58 -10.90 -12.62 7.56
CA ALA A 58 -9.58 -13.15 7.25
C ALA A 58 -9.21 -12.93 5.77
N GLN A 59 -10.15 -13.16 4.86
CA GLN A 59 -9.95 -12.89 3.43
C GLN A 59 -9.73 -11.41 3.16
N PHE A 60 -10.50 -10.54 3.80
CA PHE A 60 -10.34 -9.09 3.69
C PHE A 60 -8.93 -8.65 4.12
N LEU A 61 -8.45 -9.15 5.25
CA LEU A 61 -7.12 -8.82 5.76
C LEU A 61 -6.03 -9.32 4.82
N ALA A 62 -6.17 -10.52 4.25
CA ALA A 62 -5.21 -11.09 3.32
C ALA A 62 -5.13 -10.26 2.03
N VAL A 63 -6.27 -9.87 1.46
CA VAL A 63 -6.32 -9.03 0.25
C VAL A 63 -5.77 -7.63 0.56
N GLY A 64 -6.08 -7.08 1.73
CA GLY A 64 -5.55 -5.80 2.19
C GLY A 64 -4.02 -5.82 2.28
N ALA A 65 -3.44 -6.89 2.79
CA ALA A 65 -1.99 -7.07 2.87
C ALA A 65 -1.33 -7.08 1.48
N VAL A 66 -1.96 -7.74 0.50
CA VAL A 66 -1.49 -7.71 -0.89
C VAL A 66 -1.55 -6.28 -1.45
N GLY A 67 -2.62 -5.54 -1.16
CA GLY A 67 -2.76 -4.15 -1.58
C GLY A 67 -1.66 -3.25 -1.00
N VAL A 68 -1.32 -3.42 0.28
CA VAL A 68 -0.21 -2.71 0.92
C VAL A 68 1.11 -3.03 0.23
N ALA A 69 1.39 -4.31 -0.04
CA ALA A 69 2.62 -4.73 -0.73
C ALA A 69 2.72 -4.12 -2.13
N GLN A 70 1.62 -4.07 -2.87
CA GLN A 70 1.58 -3.43 -4.19
C GLN A 70 1.82 -1.93 -4.10
N ARG A 71 1.29 -1.26 -3.09
CA ARG A 71 1.53 0.17 -2.86
C ARG A 71 2.98 0.46 -2.53
N GLU A 72 3.62 -0.38 -1.74
CA GLU A 72 5.06 -0.29 -1.46
C GLU A 72 5.89 -0.50 -2.72
N ALA A 73 5.55 -1.48 -3.55
CA ALA A 73 6.21 -1.71 -4.83
C ALA A 73 6.05 -0.51 -5.77
N PHE A 74 4.88 0.10 -5.81
CA PHE A 74 4.63 1.34 -6.56
C PHE A 74 5.50 2.49 -6.06
N SER A 75 5.57 2.69 -4.75
CA SER A 75 6.46 3.68 -4.12
C SER A 75 7.91 3.49 -4.55
N ALA A 76 8.41 2.25 -4.51
CA ALA A 76 9.77 1.91 -4.95
C ALA A 76 9.98 2.22 -6.44
N THR A 77 9.00 1.91 -7.29
CA THR A 77 9.04 2.19 -8.72
C THR A 77 9.10 3.70 -9.00
N VAL A 78 8.30 4.48 -8.30
CA VAL A 78 8.32 5.95 -8.44
C VAL A 78 9.66 6.52 -7.97
N ALA A 79 10.22 6.02 -6.88
CA ALA A 79 11.54 6.43 -6.41
C ALA A 79 12.64 6.12 -7.43
N THR A 80 12.60 4.94 -8.04
CA THR A 80 13.52 4.55 -9.11
C THR A 80 13.36 5.46 -10.33
N SER A 81 12.14 5.81 -10.69
CA SER A 81 11.87 6.74 -11.78
C SER A 81 12.45 8.11 -11.51
N ALA A 82 12.33 8.62 -10.27
CA ALA A 82 12.93 9.89 -9.86
C ALA A 82 14.46 9.87 -10.01
N ALA A 83 15.10 8.80 -9.57
CA ALA A 83 16.54 8.60 -9.68
C ALA A 83 16.98 8.56 -11.17
N THR A 84 16.23 7.86 -12.01
CA THR A 84 16.50 7.76 -13.45
C THR A 84 16.38 9.13 -14.12
N VAL A 85 15.35 9.89 -13.81
CA VAL A 85 15.18 11.26 -14.34
C VAL A 85 16.38 12.12 -13.93
N THR A 86 16.79 12.08 -12.67
CA THR A 86 17.96 12.84 -12.20
C THR A 86 19.23 12.44 -12.96
N ALA A 87 19.46 11.15 -13.16
CA ALA A 87 20.62 10.65 -13.91
C ALA A 87 20.60 11.14 -15.37
N MET A 88 19.44 11.11 -16.01
CA MET A 88 19.28 11.57 -17.39
C MET A 88 19.47 13.08 -17.51
N GLU A 89 19.08 13.86 -16.52
CA GLU A 89 19.33 15.30 -16.49
C GLU A 89 20.83 15.59 -16.43
N VAL A 90 21.58 14.85 -15.62
CA VAL A 90 23.04 14.99 -15.53
C VAL A 90 23.71 14.67 -16.89
N VAL A 91 23.27 13.59 -17.54
CA VAL A 91 23.77 13.22 -18.87
C VAL A 91 23.44 14.32 -19.89
N GLY A 92 22.19 14.82 -19.87
CA GLY A 92 21.75 15.90 -20.76
C GLY A 92 22.57 17.16 -20.59
N GLN A 93 22.83 17.58 -19.37
CA GLN A 93 23.68 18.73 -19.06
C GLN A 93 25.11 18.53 -19.58
N GLY A 94 25.67 17.33 -19.40
CA GLY A 94 26.99 16.99 -19.91
C GLY A 94 27.08 17.10 -21.44
N LEU A 95 26.06 16.62 -22.14
CA LEU A 95 25.98 16.71 -23.61
C LEU A 95 25.85 18.17 -24.10
N MET A 96 25.10 18.99 -23.36
CA MET A 96 24.94 20.41 -23.71
C MET A 96 26.21 21.21 -23.46
N ALA A 97 27.13 20.74 -22.64
CA ALA A 97 28.39 21.37 -22.33
C ALA A 97 29.48 21.10 -23.41
N LEU A 98 29.22 20.16 -24.32
CA LEU A 98 30.15 19.88 -25.43
C LEU A 98 30.03 20.96 -26.54
#